data_1fd89c708b9f0af8136c783b4c586e0d
#
_entry.id   1fd89c708b9f0af8136c783b4c586e0d
#
_cell.length_a   1.000
_cell.length_b   1.000
_cell.length_c   1.000
_cell.angle_alpha   90.00
_cell.angle_beta   90.00
_cell.angle_gamma   90.00
#
_symmetry.space_group_name_H-M   'P 1'
#
loop_
_entity.id
_entity.type
_entity.pdbx_description
1 polymer ?
#
loop_
_entity_poly.entity_id
_entity_poly.type
_entity_poly.pdbx_seq_one_letter_code
_entity_poly.pdbx_strand_id
1 'polypeptide(L)'
;MWRSFFTDRKWLFWSWGGLLFIILSLFSQTWIDVMINQWYKGFYDLLQDAPKREISEFYDGIKTFFKLALPYVIIYTITNYFTRLWAFRWREAMTYSYMPYWKAADAKVEGASQRIQEDAMNFAKIVESLGLQIVRALMLLIAFIPILWGLSENVIIPFFK
;
A
#
# COMPACT_ATOMS: atom_id res chain seq x y z
N MET A 1 -20.18 -5.42 10.65
CA MET A 1 -18.94 -4.67 10.42
C MET A 1 -18.72 -4.30 8.95
N TRP A 2 -18.65 -5.25 8.01
CA TRP A 2 -18.46 -4.95 6.58
C TRP A 2 -19.63 -4.17 5.96
N ARG A 3 -20.86 -4.61 6.20
CA ARG A 3 -22.07 -4.00 5.61
C ARG A 3 -22.27 -2.53 5.98
N SER A 4 -21.90 -2.11 7.19
CA SER A 4 -22.10 -0.73 7.65
C SER A 4 -21.30 0.30 6.86
N PHE A 5 -20.21 -0.09 6.20
CA PHE A 5 -19.36 0.81 5.43
C PHE A 5 -19.52 0.64 3.91
N PHE A 6 -19.65 -0.59 3.43
CA PHE A 6 -19.67 -0.88 1.99
C PHE A 6 -21.07 -0.92 1.37
N THR A 7 -22.14 -1.03 2.19
CA THR A 7 -23.51 -1.15 1.68
C THR A 7 -24.37 0.07 2.02
N ASP A 8 -23.99 0.85 3.03
CA ASP A 8 -24.75 2.04 3.43
C ASP A 8 -24.48 3.19 2.45
N ARG A 9 -25.57 3.74 1.88
CA ARG A 9 -25.55 4.80 0.87
C ARG A 9 -24.78 6.06 1.30
N LYS A 10 -24.73 6.34 2.60
CA LYS A 10 -23.99 7.46 3.18
C LYS A 10 -22.48 7.31 3.03
N TRP A 11 -21.99 6.07 3.09
CA TRP A 11 -20.57 5.76 3.11
C TRP A 11 -20.01 5.21 1.79
N LEU A 12 -20.88 4.93 0.80
CA LEU A 12 -20.51 4.32 -0.49
C LEU A 12 -19.37 5.06 -1.19
N PHE A 13 -19.39 6.39 -1.21
CA PHE A 13 -18.34 7.17 -1.84
C PHE A 13 -17.00 6.99 -1.11
N TRP A 14 -17.00 7.00 0.21
CA TRP A 14 -15.79 6.78 1.00
C TRP A 14 -15.28 5.35 0.92
N SER A 15 -16.15 4.37 0.96
CA SER A 15 -15.78 2.96 0.95
C SER A 15 -15.17 2.54 -0.39
N TRP A 16 -15.89 2.69 -1.48
CA TRP A 16 -15.44 2.26 -2.79
C TRP A 16 -14.48 3.24 -3.46
N GLY A 17 -14.75 4.55 -3.37
CA GLY A 17 -13.87 5.58 -3.90
C GLY A 17 -12.53 5.60 -3.16
N GLY A 18 -12.57 5.47 -1.83
CA GLY A 18 -11.35 5.38 -1.02
C GLY A 18 -10.55 4.11 -1.29
N LEU A 19 -11.21 2.96 -1.41
CA LEU A 19 -10.56 1.71 -1.74
C LEU A 19 -9.89 1.78 -3.13
N LEU A 20 -10.60 2.31 -4.12
CA LEU A 20 -10.06 2.51 -5.47
C LEU A 20 -8.84 3.42 -5.45
N PHE A 21 -8.91 4.55 -4.73
CA PHE A 21 -7.78 5.47 -4.59
C PHE A 21 -6.56 4.77 -3.97
N ILE A 22 -6.74 3.99 -2.90
CA ILE A 22 -5.65 3.25 -2.25
C ILE A 22 -5.02 2.25 -3.23
N ILE A 23 -5.84 1.47 -3.95
CA ILE A 23 -5.36 0.49 -4.93
C ILE A 23 -4.55 1.17 -6.04
N LEU A 24 -5.08 2.25 -6.62
CA LEU A 24 -4.38 2.99 -7.68
C LEU A 24 -3.07 3.60 -7.17
N SER A 25 -3.06 4.13 -5.95
CA SER A 25 -1.85 4.68 -5.34
C SER A 25 -0.80 3.60 -5.08
N LEU A 26 -1.20 2.43 -4.59
CA LEU A 26 -0.28 1.29 -4.39
C LEU A 26 0.24 0.76 -5.73
N PHE A 27 -0.60 0.69 -6.75
CA PHE A 27 -0.18 0.32 -8.10
C PHE A 27 0.87 1.29 -8.65
N SER A 28 0.65 2.60 -8.50
CA SER A 28 1.61 3.63 -8.90
C SER A 28 2.95 3.51 -8.16
N GLN A 29 2.92 3.24 -6.85
CA GLN A 29 4.13 2.99 -6.06
C GLN A 29 4.89 1.76 -6.56
N THR A 30 4.19 0.64 -6.78
CA THR A 30 4.80 -0.59 -7.30
C THR A 30 5.43 -0.37 -8.68
N TRP A 31 4.77 0.41 -9.53
CA TRP A 31 5.32 0.77 -10.84
C TRP A 31 6.62 1.57 -10.72
N ILE A 32 6.66 2.55 -9.82
CA ILE A 32 7.88 3.33 -9.55
C ILE A 32 8.97 2.44 -8.93
N ASP A 33 8.62 1.49 -8.05
CA ASP A 33 9.58 0.52 -7.48
C ASP A 33 10.27 -0.30 -8.59
N VAL A 34 9.53 -0.74 -9.60
CA VAL A 34 10.10 -1.43 -10.78
C VAL A 34 11.04 -0.51 -11.56
N MET A 35 10.65 0.76 -11.79
CA MET A 35 11.50 1.74 -12.48
C MET A 35 12.78 2.04 -11.69
N ILE A 36 12.71 2.15 -10.37
CA ILE A 36 13.86 2.34 -9.50
C ILE A 36 14.79 1.11 -9.57
N ASN A 37 14.21 -0.09 -9.59
CA ASN A 37 14.98 -1.32 -9.73
C ASN A 37 15.76 -1.36 -11.08
N GLN A 38 15.12 -0.96 -12.18
CA GLN A 38 15.76 -0.86 -13.48
C GLN A 38 16.85 0.23 -13.48
N TRP A 39 16.59 1.37 -12.83
CA TRP A 39 17.57 2.43 -12.67
C TRP A 39 18.80 1.95 -11.90
N TYR A 40 18.63 1.17 -10.83
CA TYR A 40 19.75 0.58 -10.09
C TYR A 40 20.68 -0.20 -11.01
N LYS A 41 20.13 -1.08 -11.85
CA LYS A 41 20.94 -1.86 -12.80
C LYS A 41 21.79 -0.95 -13.69
N GLY A 42 21.16 0.01 -14.37
CA GLY A 42 21.88 0.92 -15.27
C GLY A 42 22.90 1.81 -14.56
N PHE A 43 22.60 2.23 -13.33
CA PHE A 43 23.52 3.06 -12.54
C PHE A 43 24.71 2.28 -12.01
N TYR A 44 24.52 1.01 -11.62
CA TYR A 44 25.66 0.15 -11.23
C TYR A 44 26.54 -0.21 -12.42
N ASP A 45 25.98 -0.47 -13.60
CA ASP A 45 26.75 -0.69 -14.83
C ASP A 45 27.60 0.55 -15.16
N LEU A 46 27.04 1.74 -14.99
CA LEU A 46 27.78 3.01 -15.17
C LEU A 46 28.93 3.16 -14.18
N LEU A 47 28.74 2.79 -12.92
CA LEU A 47 29.80 2.84 -11.89
C LEU A 47 30.92 1.83 -12.16
N GLN A 48 30.61 0.64 -12.65
CA GLN A 48 31.58 -0.37 -13.01
C GLN A 48 32.47 0.08 -14.17
N ASP A 49 31.89 0.78 -15.15
CA ASP A 49 32.59 1.30 -16.32
C ASP A 49 33.06 2.77 -16.13
N ALA A 50 33.08 3.28 -14.91
CA ALA A 50 33.41 4.68 -14.60
C ALA A 50 34.69 5.25 -15.29
N PRO A 51 35.79 4.49 -15.43
CA PRO A 51 37.00 5.00 -16.11
C PRO A 51 36.80 5.31 -17.59
N LYS A 52 35.72 4.78 -18.21
CA LYS A 52 35.42 4.92 -19.66
C LYS A 52 34.23 5.86 -19.90
N ARG A 53 33.57 6.37 -18.85
CA ARG A 53 32.34 7.16 -18.91
C ARG A 53 32.58 8.62 -18.58
N GLU A 54 31.74 9.48 -19.12
CA GLU A 54 31.76 10.90 -18.77
C GLU A 54 31.08 11.17 -17.44
N ILE A 55 31.62 12.11 -16.68
CA ILE A 55 31.04 12.54 -15.41
C ILE A 55 29.61 13.10 -15.55
N SER A 56 29.27 13.60 -16.73
CA SER A 56 27.93 14.04 -17.09
C SER A 56 26.88 12.94 -16.97
N GLU A 57 27.22 11.71 -17.39
CA GLU A 57 26.33 10.54 -17.31
C GLU A 57 26.00 10.18 -15.85
N PHE A 58 26.96 10.34 -14.95
CA PHE A 58 26.75 10.16 -13.52
C PHE A 58 25.73 11.17 -12.96
N TYR A 59 25.87 12.44 -13.28
CA TYR A 59 24.91 13.47 -12.83
C TYR A 59 23.53 13.25 -13.43
N ASP A 60 23.43 12.78 -14.65
CA ASP A 60 22.13 12.48 -15.28
C ASP A 60 21.49 11.23 -14.65
N GLY A 61 22.30 10.25 -14.23
CA GLY A 61 21.84 9.13 -13.42
C GLY A 61 21.22 9.61 -12.11
N ILE A 62 21.90 10.49 -11.38
CA ILE A 62 21.39 11.07 -10.13
C ILE A 62 20.11 11.89 -10.36
N LYS A 63 20.05 12.72 -11.40
CA LYS A 63 18.82 13.47 -11.74
C LYS A 63 17.65 12.54 -12.03
N THR A 64 17.91 11.44 -12.73
CA THR A 64 16.89 10.42 -13.03
C THR A 64 16.38 9.77 -11.75
N PHE A 65 17.26 9.45 -10.81
CA PHE A 65 16.86 8.96 -9.48
C PHE A 65 15.90 9.92 -8.77
N PHE A 66 16.26 11.20 -8.69
CA PHE A 66 15.39 12.19 -8.05
C PHE A 66 14.03 12.33 -8.75
N LYS A 67 13.98 12.23 -10.07
CA LYS A 67 12.71 12.25 -10.83
C LYS A 67 11.79 11.07 -10.46
N LEU A 68 12.35 9.94 -10.05
CA LEU A 68 11.59 8.77 -9.60
C LEU A 68 11.30 8.83 -8.09
N ALA A 69 12.30 9.18 -7.29
CA ALA A 69 12.21 9.15 -5.84
C ALA A 69 11.25 10.22 -5.26
N LEU A 70 11.26 11.43 -5.81
CA LEU A 70 10.39 12.50 -5.30
C LEU A 70 8.89 12.19 -5.47
N PRO A 71 8.39 11.79 -6.66
CA PRO A 71 7.00 11.36 -6.80
C PRO A 71 6.66 10.17 -5.91
N TYR A 72 7.58 9.21 -5.76
CA TYR A 72 7.38 8.05 -4.89
C TYR A 72 7.10 8.47 -3.44
N VAL A 73 7.95 9.34 -2.87
CA VAL A 73 7.80 9.81 -1.50
C VAL A 73 6.49 10.57 -1.31
N ILE A 74 6.11 11.41 -2.28
CA ILE A 74 4.86 12.16 -2.24
C ILE A 74 3.66 11.21 -2.25
N ILE A 75 3.62 10.28 -3.21
CA ILE A 75 2.53 9.31 -3.34
C ILE A 75 2.47 8.42 -2.08
N TYR A 76 3.60 7.95 -1.59
CA TYR A 76 3.70 7.15 -0.36
C TYR A 76 3.11 7.88 0.85
N THR A 77 3.47 9.14 1.04
CA THR A 77 3.00 9.96 2.17
C THR A 77 1.49 10.20 2.09
N ILE A 78 0.99 10.56 0.91
CA ILE A 78 -0.44 10.78 0.67
C ILE A 78 -1.22 9.48 0.89
N THR A 79 -0.73 8.36 0.38
CA THR A 79 -1.38 7.05 0.54
C THR A 79 -1.49 6.66 2.00
N ASN A 80 -0.42 6.80 2.78
CA ASN A 80 -0.44 6.48 4.20
C ASN A 80 -1.41 7.37 4.99
N TYR A 81 -1.41 8.67 4.72
CA TYR A 81 -2.35 9.60 5.33
C TYR A 81 -3.80 9.24 4.98
N PHE A 82 -4.07 9.01 3.69
CA PHE A 82 -5.41 8.70 3.22
C PHE A 82 -5.92 7.36 3.76
N THR A 83 -5.06 6.36 3.89
CA THR A 83 -5.45 5.06 4.46
C THR A 83 -5.87 5.17 5.92
N ARG A 84 -5.16 5.99 6.72
CA ARG A 84 -5.57 6.27 8.10
C ARG A 84 -6.92 6.96 8.15
N LEU A 85 -7.15 7.92 7.28
CA LEU A 85 -8.43 8.62 7.17
C LEU A 85 -9.55 7.65 6.75
N TRP A 86 -9.29 6.77 5.80
CA TRP A 86 -10.23 5.76 5.32
C TRP A 86 -10.60 4.76 6.44
N ALA A 87 -9.62 4.27 7.18
CA ALA A 87 -9.83 3.39 8.33
C ALA A 87 -10.62 4.10 9.44
N PHE A 88 -10.34 5.39 9.68
CA PHE A 88 -11.11 6.21 10.62
C PHE A 88 -12.58 6.35 10.20
N ARG A 89 -12.86 6.61 8.91
CA ARG A 89 -14.23 6.68 8.39
C ARG A 89 -14.95 5.35 8.48
N TRP A 90 -14.25 4.24 8.28
CA TRP A 90 -14.83 2.92 8.49
C TRP A 90 -15.19 2.68 9.96
N ARG A 91 -14.32 3.05 10.90
CA ARG A 91 -14.62 3.02 12.33
C ARG A 91 -15.85 3.86 12.67
N GLU A 92 -15.94 5.06 12.12
CA GLU A 92 -17.09 5.96 12.30
C GLU A 92 -18.39 5.29 11.84
N ALA A 93 -18.41 4.69 10.65
CA ALA A 93 -19.54 3.98 10.10
C ALA A 93 -19.97 2.80 10.99
N MET A 94 -19.01 2.04 11.53
CA MET A 94 -19.30 0.95 12.45
C MET A 94 -19.94 1.47 13.74
N THR A 95 -19.38 2.51 14.33
CA THR A 95 -19.89 3.12 15.56
C THR A 95 -21.34 3.58 15.40
N TYR A 96 -21.65 4.29 14.30
CA TYR A 96 -23.01 4.71 14.00
C TYR A 96 -23.97 3.54 13.79
N SER A 97 -23.53 2.44 13.21
CA SER A 97 -24.37 1.26 13.00
C SER A 97 -24.69 0.52 14.30
N TYR A 98 -23.82 0.60 15.31
CA TYR A 98 -24.01 -0.05 16.61
C TYR A 98 -24.77 0.80 17.63
N MET A 99 -24.78 2.13 17.50
CA MET A 99 -25.46 3.06 18.42
C MET A 99 -26.93 2.72 18.70
N PRO A 100 -27.78 2.40 17.70
CA PRO A 100 -29.18 2.06 17.94
C PRO A 100 -29.33 0.81 18.80
N TYR A 101 -28.52 -0.20 18.56
CA TYR A 101 -28.53 -1.46 19.31
C TYR A 101 -28.06 -1.26 20.75
N TRP A 102 -27.06 -0.40 20.96
CA TRP A 102 -26.59 -0.05 22.29
C TRP A 102 -27.65 0.69 23.13
N LYS A 103 -28.39 1.61 22.48
CA LYS A 103 -29.49 2.31 23.15
C LYS A 103 -30.67 1.39 23.53
N ALA A 104 -30.87 0.32 22.77
CA ALA A 104 -31.92 -0.67 23.01
C ALA A 104 -31.47 -1.81 23.96
N ALA A 105 -30.19 -1.96 24.20
CA ALA A 105 -29.67 -2.97 25.12
C ALA A 105 -29.90 -2.54 26.58
N ASP A 106 -30.49 -3.43 27.36
CA ASP A 106 -30.64 -3.24 28.82
C ASP A 106 -29.28 -2.96 29.44
N ALA A 107 -29.25 -2.05 30.42
CA ALA A 107 -28.06 -1.56 31.12
C ALA A 107 -27.23 -2.63 31.87
N LYS A 108 -27.58 -3.92 31.70
CA LYS A 108 -26.95 -5.07 32.39
C LYS A 108 -25.62 -5.55 31.82
N VAL A 109 -25.19 -5.08 30.64
CA VAL A 109 -23.91 -5.52 30.06
C VAL A 109 -22.82 -4.55 30.47
N GLU A 110 -22.13 -4.89 31.54
CA GLU A 110 -20.99 -4.12 32.05
C GLU A 110 -19.87 -4.00 30.99
N GLY A 111 -19.42 -2.79 30.71
CA GLY A 111 -18.36 -2.54 29.73
C GLY A 111 -18.76 -2.54 28.23
N ALA A 112 -20.06 -2.62 27.89
CA ALA A 112 -20.50 -2.65 26.50
C ALA A 112 -20.06 -1.43 25.67
N SER A 113 -20.05 -0.23 26.26
CA SER A 113 -19.58 1.00 25.60
C SER A 113 -18.08 0.96 25.29
N GLN A 114 -17.29 0.44 26.20
CA GLN A 114 -15.84 0.28 26.03
C GLN A 114 -15.52 -0.74 24.93
N ARG A 115 -16.19 -1.89 24.93
CA ARG A 115 -16.01 -2.92 23.89
C ARG A 115 -16.35 -2.40 22.50
N ILE A 116 -17.44 -1.69 22.32
CA ILE A 116 -17.82 -1.11 21.00
C ILE A 116 -16.74 -0.15 20.51
N GLN A 117 -16.14 0.66 21.38
CA GLN A 117 -15.08 1.58 21.00
C GLN A 117 -13.76 0.87 20.72
N GLU A 118 -13.34 -0.05 21.59
CA GLU A 118 -12.07 -0.78 21.48
C GLU A 118 -12.07 -1.74 20.31
N ASP A 119 -13.11 -2.54 20.11
CA ASP A 119 -13.20 -3.51 19.02
C ASP A 119 -13.25 -2.81 17.66
N ALA A 120 -14.02 -1.74 17.53
CA ALA A 120 -14.06 -0.95 16.30
C ALA A 120 -12.70 -0.27 16.01
N MET A 121 -12.01 0.20 17.05
CA MET A 121 -10.68 0.80 16.88
C MET A 121 -9.63 -0.25 16.52
N ASN A 122 -9.62 -1.40 17.17
CA ASN A 122 -8.68 -2.48 16.88
C ASN A 122 -8.90 -3.05 15.48
N PHE A 123 -10.15 -3.25 15.06
CA PHE A 123 -10.48 -3.64 13.71
C PHE A 123 -9.96 -2.64 12.67
N ALA A 124 -10.19 -1.33 12.88
CA ALA A 124 -9.71 -0.30 11.97
C ALA A 124 -8.17 -0.29 11.87
N LYS A 125 -7.46 -0.44 13.00
CA LYS A 125 -5.99 -0.55 13.01
C LYS A 125 -5.48 -1.79 12.27
N ILE A 126 -6.14 -2.93 12.43
CA ILE A 126 -5.78 -4.17 11.73
C ILE A 126 -5.97 -4.01 10.23
N VAL A 127 -7.09 -3.44 9.79
CA VAL A 127 -7.35 -3.18 8.36
C VAL A 127 -6.34 -2.17 7.81
N GLU A 128 -6.03 -1.10 8.56
CA GLU A 128 -5.02 -0.12 8.16
C GLU A 128 -3.64 -0.75 8.00
N SER A 129 -3.18 -1.52 8.98
CA SER A 129 -1.82 -2.05 8.99
C SER A 129 -1.65 -3.31 8.15
N LEU A 130 -2.43 -4.36 8.41
CA LEU A 130 -2.29 -5.64 7.72
C LEU A 130 -2.92 -5.61 6.33
N GLY A 131 -4.09 -4.98 6.17
CA GLY A 131 -4.77 -4.92 4.87
C GLY A 131 -3.90 -4.27 3.81
N LEU A 132 -3.29 -3.14 4.13
CA LEU A 132 -2.38 -2.42 3.24
C LEU A 132 -1.11 -3.23 2.92
N GLN A 133 -0.51 -3.87 3.93
CA GLN A 133 0.69 -4.68 3.75
C GLN A 133 0.43 -5.88 2.84
N ILE A 134 -0.70 -6.58 3.01
CA ILE A 134 -1.08 -7.71 2.17
C ILE A 134 -1.26 -7.27 0.72
N VAL A 135 -2.01 -6.20 0.47
CA VAL A 135 -2.24 -5.70 -0.89
C VAL A 135 -0.91 -5.27 -1.53
N ARG A 136 -0.05 -4.57 -0.80
CA ARG A 136 1.27 -4.18 -1.28
C ARG A 136 2.14 -5.39 -1.60
N ALA A 137 2.18 -6.40 -0.72
CA ALA A 137 2.96 -7.62 -0.94
C ALA A 137 2.48 -8.37 -2.18
N LEU A 138 1.17 -8.48 -2.40
CA LEU A 138 0.61 -9.11 -3.59
C LEU A 138 0.95 -8.34 -4.86
N MET A 139 0.86 -7.02 -4.84
CA MET A 139 1.23 -6.18 -6.00
C MET A 139 2.71 -6.29 -6.35
N LEU A 140 3.60 -6.26 -5.35
CA LEU A 140 5.03 -6.48 -5.54
C LEU A 140 5.31 -7.87 -6.11
N LEU A 141 4.68 -8.90 -5.56
CA LEU A 141 4.83 -10.27 -6.06
C LEU A 141 4.45 -10.35 -7.54
N ILE A 142 3.28 -9.82 -7.91
CA ILE A 142 2.80 -9.82 -9.30
C ILE A 142 3.75 -9.05 -10.23
N ALA A 143 4.29 -7.92 -9.77
CA ALA A 143 5.19 -7.09 -10.56
C ALA A 143 6.58 -7.72 -10.75
N PHE A 144 7.11 -8.41 -9.74
CA PHE A 144 8.47 -8.94 -9.76
C PHE A 144 8.58 -10.38 -10.25
N ILE A 145 7.52 -11.19 -10.19
CA ILE A 145 7.53 -12.57 -10.73
C ILE A 145 7.99 -12.63 -12.20
N PRO A 146 7.46 -11.82 -13.13
CA PRO A 146 7.92 -11.85 -14.52
C PRO A 146 9.38 -11.48 -14.68
N ILE A 147 9.89 -10.53 -13.88
CA ILE A 147 11.28 -10.11 -13.89
C ILE A 147 12.20 -11.24 -13.41
N LEU A 148 11.82 -11.89 -12.31
CA LEU A 148 12.57 -13.04 -11.76
C LEU A 148 12.54 -14.22 -12.72
N TRP A 149 11.41 -14.48 -13.37
CA TRP A 149 11.28 -15.54 -14.37
C TRP A 149 12.25 -15.32 -15.54
N GLY A 150 12.23 -14.12 -16.13
CA GLY A 150 13.15 -13.78 -17.23
C GLY A 150 14.64 -13.83 -16.83
N LEU A 151 14.97 -13.52 -15.58
CA LEU A 151 16.33 -13.67 -15.06
C LEU A 151 16.69 -15.14 -14.86
N SER A 152 15.76 -16.00 -14.45
CA SER A 152 16.00 -17.42 -14.19
C SER A 152 16.28 -18.22 -15.45
N GLU A 153 15.79 -17.80 -16.62
CA GLU A 153 16.07 -18.44 -17.91
C GLU A 153 17.54 -18.43 -18.28
N ASN A 154 18.30 -17.47 -17.76
CA ASN A 154 19.74 -17.34 -18.00
C ASN A 154 20.60 -18.04 -16.94
N VAL A 155 20.01 -18.66 -15.93
CA VAL A 155 20.73 -19.37 -14.87
C VAL A 155 20.84 -20.85 -15.21
N ILE A 156 22.02 -21.26 -15.66
CA ILE A 156 22.35 -22.68 -15.86
C ILE A 156 22.68 -23.28 -14.49
N ILE A 157 21.73 -24.04 -13.92
CA ILE A 157 21.96 -24.77 -12.67
C ILE A 157 22.70 -26.11 -13.05
N PRO A 158 23.98 -26.28 -12.69
CA PRO A 158 24.75 -27.45 -13.11
C PRO A 158 24.30 -28.76 -12.45
N PHE A 159 23.34 -28.71 -11.52
CA PHE A 159 22.82 -29.88 -10.80
C PHE A 159 21.64 -30.59 -11.48
N PHE A 160 21.03 -30.03 -12.53
CA PHE A 160 19.98 -30.64 -13.31
C PHE A 160 20.43 -30.83 -14.76
N LYS A 161 21.29 -31.86 -14.97
CA LYS A 161 21.58 -32.41 -16.28
C LYS A 161 21.09 -33.85 -16.31
#